data_1082efe1fba32b658675dd22c1ba312a
#
_entry.id   1082efe1fba32b658675dd22c1ba312a
#
_cell.length_a   1.000
_cell.length_b   1.000
_cell.length_c   1.000
_cell.angle_alpha   90.00
_cell.angle_beta   90.00
_cell.angle_gamma   90.00
#
_symmetry.space_group_name_H-M   'P 1'
#
loop_
_entity.id
_entity.type
_entity.pdbx_description
1 polymer ?
#
loop_
_entity_poly.entity_id
_entity_poly.type
_entity_poly.pdbx_seq_one_letter_code
_entity_poly.pdbx_strand_id
1 'polypeptide(L)'
;MKILKTILVGMILTPQICFAAQVKEVREDGEISAFIAQDELSRIKVIGEKIKRIVAIEGDLEILDDKQMGDIYIKTTSSNKQPKSIFIITEKGMTYKATLLPKKMPAEQIFIKNIE
;
A
#
# COMPACT_ATOMS: atom_id res chain seq x y z
N MET A 1 8.33 -27.15 -35.57
CA MET A 1 7.47 -26.03 -35.90
C MET A 1 6.21 -26.00 -35.08
N LYS A 2 5.43 -27.04 -35.19
CA LYS A 2 4.19 -27.11 -34.41
C LYS A 2 4.48 -27.18 -32.92
N ILE A 3 5.55 -27.77 -32.55
CA ILE A 3 5.97 -27.90 -31.15
C ILE A 3 6.22 -26.55 -30.55
N LEU A 4 6.80 -25.67 -31.32
CA LEU A 4 7.08 -24.32 -30.85
C LEU A 4 5.83 -23.59 -30.42
N LYS A 5 4.77 -23.74 -31.18
CA LYS A 5 3.51 -23.10 -30.85
C LYS A 5 2.95 -23.63 -29.55
N THR A 6 3.06 -24.88 -29.32
CA THR A 6 2.57 -25.52 -28.10
C THR A 6 3.28 -24.99 -26.88
N ILE A 7 4.59 -24.84 -26.98
CA ILE A 7 5.38 -24.31 -25.89
C ILE A 7 4.94 -22.88 -25.54
N LEU A 8 4.73 -22.09 -26.56
CA LEU A 8 4.32 -20.72 -26.37
C LEU A 8 2.99 -20.63 -25.62
N VAL A 9 2.05 -21.47 -25.99
CA VAL A 9 0.77 -21.49 -25.31
C VAL A 9 0.92 -21.85 -23.84
N GLY A 10 1.77 -22.81 -23.55
CA GLY A 10 2.02 -23.21 -22.18
C GLY A 10 2.54 -22.06 -21.33
N MET A 11 3.40 -21.26 -21.90
CA MET A 11 3.95 -20.13 -21.16
C MET A 11 2.88 -19.07 -20.86
N ILE A 12 2.00 -18.83 -21.80
CA ILE A 12 0.95 -17.86 -21.62
C ILE A 12 0.02 -18.25 -20.48
N LEU A 13 -0.18 -19.54 -20.31
CA LEU A 13 -1.08 -20.06 -19.29
C LEU A 13 -0.46 -20.13 -17.92
N THR A 14 0.80 -19.81 -17.78
CA THR A 14 1.45 -19.79 -16.48
C THR A 14 0.75 -18.74 -15.61
N PRO A 15 0.10 -19.14 -14.53
CA PRO A 15 -0.63 -18.19 -13.71
C PRO A 15 0.34 -17.23 -13.05
N GLN A 16 0.05 -16.00 -13.21
CA GLN A 16 0.77 -14.94 -12.52
C GLN A 16 0.05 -14.65 -11.23
N ILE A 17 0.43 -15.36 -10.20
CA ILE A 17 -0.09 -15.03 -8.88
C ILE A 17 0.69 -13.83 -8.41
N CYS A 18 0.29 -12.69 -8.89
CA CYS A 18 0.91 -11.45 -8.48
C CYS A 18 0.21 -10.96 -7.24
N PHE A 19 0.94 -10.86 -6.16
CA PHE A 19 0.47 -10.04 -5.07
C PHE A 19 0.56 -8.62 -5.58
N ALA A 20 -0.57 -8.03 -5.89
CA ALA A 20 -0.59 -6.67 -6.34
C ALA A 20 0.06 -5.79 -5.27
N ALA A 21 0.96 -4.96 -5.69
CA ALA A 21 1.66 -4.04 -4.81
C ALA A 21 1.74 -2.69 -5.49
N GLN A 22 1.60 -1.65 -4.70
CA GLN A 22 1.78 -0.28 -5.17
C GLN A 22 3.09 0.23 -4.60
N VAL A 23 3.99 0.65 -5.49
CA VAL A 23 5.25 1.25 -5.08
C VAL A 23 5.17 2.73 -5.37
N LYS A 24 5.27 3.53 -4.34
CA LYS A 24 5.14 4.99 -4.43
C LYS A 24 6.47 5.63 -4.07
N GLU A 25 7.07 6.32 -5.01
CA GLU A 25 8.29 7.06 -4.78
C GLU A 25 7.96 8.46 -4.32
N VAL A 26 8.69 8.94 -3.32
CA VAL A 26 8.40 10.22 -2.70
C VAL A 26 9.65 10.82 -2.10
N ARG A 27 9.67 12.14 -2.00
CA ARG A 27 10.71 12.87 -1.28
C ARG A 27 10.20 13.21 0.11
N GLU A 28 11.12 13.61 0.98
CA GLU A 28 10.74 14.08 2.32
C GLU A 28 9.71 15.19 2.19
N ASP A 29 8.71 15.15 3.06
CA ASP A 29 7.57 16.05 3.02
C ASP A 29 6.76 15.97 1.73
N GLY A 30 6.98 14.93 0.97
CA GLY A 30 6.25 14.71 -0.26
C GLY A 30 4.89 14.10 -0.03
N GLU A 31 4.16 13.97 -1.13
CA GLU A 31 2.78 13.50 -1.11
C GLU A 31 2.61 12.35 -2.10
N ILE A 32 1.90 11.32 -1.66
CA ILE A 32 1.58 10.18 -2.51
C ILE A 32 0.09 9.93 -2.49
N SER A 33 -0.38 9.18 -3.48
CA SER A 33 -1.75 8.67 -3.51
C SER A 33 -1.69 7.17 -3.70
N ALA A 34 -2.54 6.44 -3.00
CA ALA A 34 -2.58 4.99 -3.09
C ALA A 34 -4.00 4.51 -2.92
N PHE A 35 -4.30 3.37 -3.55
CA PHE A 35 -5.59 2.72 -3.37
C PHE A 35 -5.52 1.80 -2.16
N ILE A 36 -6.60 1.79 -1.38
CA ILE A 36 -6.74 0.85 -0.28
C ILE A 36 -8.03 0.05 -0.45
N ALA A 37 -8.01 -1.19 0.00
CA ALA A 37 -9.20 -2.03 -0.04
C ALA A 37 -10.23 -1.54 0.96
N GLN A 38 -11.50 -1.61 0.59
CA GLN A 38 -12.59 -1.20 1.48
C GLN A 38 -12.88 -2.22 2.57
N ASP A 39 -12.74 -3.50 2.26
CA ASP A 39 -13.18 -4.56 3.16
C ASP A 39 -12.05 -5.40 3.73
N GLU A 40 -10.82 -5.09 3.40
CA GLU A 40 -9.66 -5.85 3.83
C GLU A 40 -8.55 -4.92 4.29
N LEU A 41 -7.65 -5.45 5.07
CA LEU A 41 -6.51 -4.69 5.57
C LEU A 41 -5.45 -4.56 4.48
N SER A 42 -5.08 -3.34 4.16
CA SER A 42 -3.96 -3.05 3.27
C SER A 42 -2.74 -2.73 4.12
N ARG A 43 -1.58 -3.25 3.71
CA ARG A 43 -0.33 -3.04 4.45
C ARG A 43 0.42 -1.86 3.86
N ILE A 44 0.91 -0.99 4.75
CA ILE A 44 1.77 0.12 4.34
C ILE A 44 3.14 -0.07 4.98
N LYS A 45 4.16 -0.03 4.14
CA LYS A 45 5.54 -0.17 4.57
C LYS A 45 6.38 0.94 3.95
N VAL A 46 7.22 1.58 4.75
CA VAL A 46 8.23 2.51 4.26
C VAL A 46 9.53 1.73 4.11
N ILE A 47 10.06 1.68 2.89
CA ILE A 47 11.25 0.88 2.60
C ILE A 47 12.45 1.47 3.34
N GLY A 48 13.12 0.62 4.13
CA GLY A 48 14.31 1.01 4.88
C GLY A 48 14.05 1.78 6.15
N GLU A 49 12.79 1.98 6.52
CA GLU A 49 12.44 2.71 7.73
C GLU A 49 11.26 2.05 8.42
N LYS A 50 11.17 2.26 9.71
CA LYS A 50 10.01 1.82 10.47
C LYS A 50 9.05 2.99 10.66
N ILE A 51 7.78 2.72 10.53
CA ILE A 51 6.76 3.73 10.78
C ILE A 51 6.60 3.88 12.29
N LYS A 52 6.75 5.11 12.75
CA LYS A 52 6.62 5.42 14.16
C LYS A 52 5.16 5.64 14.55
N ARG A 53 4.44 6.39 13.73
CA ARG A 53 3.04 6.66 13.96
C ARG A 53 2.36 7.21 12.72
N ILE A 54 1.04 7.15 12.75
CA ILE A 54 0.18 7.71 11.71
C ILE A 54 -0.67 8.79 12.33
N VAL A 55 -0.79 9.90 11.65
CA VAL A 55 -1.73 10.96 12.03
C VAL A 55 -2.87 10.94 11.03
N ALA A 56 -4.06 10.67 11.52
CA ALA A 56 -5.25 10.56 10.70
C ALA A 56 -6.45 11.10 11.46
N ILE A 57 -7.52 11.40 10.74
CA ILE A 57 -8.77 11.81 11.37
C ILE A 57 -9.38 10.59 12.05
N GLU A 58 -9.70 10.74 13.32
CA GLU A 58 -10.27 9.66 14.10
C GLU A 58 -11.61 9.20 13.52
N GLY A 59 -11.78 7.89 13.44
CA GLY A 59 -13.02 7.30 12.95
C GLY A 59 -13.05 7.03 11.45
N ASP A 60 -12.14 7.62 10.68
CA ASP A 60 -12.11 7.39 9.24
C ASP A 60 -11.46 6.07 8.86
N LEU A 61 -10.49 5.66 9.62
CA LEU A 61 -9.67 4.49 9.31
C LEU A 61 -9.47 3.64 10.56
N GLU A 62 -9.42 2.35 10.33
CA GLU A 62 -8.98 1.41 11.34
C GLU A 62 -7.52 1.10 11.06
N ILE A 63 -6.65 1.39 12.02
CA ILE A 63 -5.21 1.28 11.85
C ILE A 63 -4.65 0.31 12.89
N LEU A 64 -3.91 -0.68 12.41
CA LEU A 64 -3.24 -1.64 13.27
C LEU A 64 -1.74 -1.51 13.09
N ASP A 65 -1.04 -1.30 14.20
CA ASP A 65 0.41 -1.18 14.21
C ASP A 65 1.07 -2.54 14.37
N ASP A 66 2.07 -2.79 13.55
CA ASP A 66 3.02 -3.88 13.81
C ASP A 66 4.33 -3.24 14.24
N LYS A 67 4.47 -3.02 15.54
CA LYS A 67 5.63 -2.31 16.06
C LYS A 67 6.92 -3.08 15.87
N GLN A 68 6.84 -4.38 15.78
CA GLN A 68 8.03 -5.22 15.60
C GLN A 68 8.60 -5.02 14.20
N MET A 69 7.75 -5.02 13.19
CA MET A 69 8.18 -4.84 11.80
C MET A 69 8.20 -3.37 11.38
N GLY A 70 7.50 -2.52 12.11
CA GLY A 70 7.42 -1.11 11.76
C GLY A 70 6.50 -0.82 10.60
N ASP A 71 5.56 -1.70 10.33
CA ASP A 71 4.56 -1.55 9.29
C ASP A 71 3.21 -1.23 9.90
N ILE A 72 2.28 -0.77 9.08
CA ILE A 72 0.91 -0.57 9.52
C ILE A 72 -0.06 -1.25 8.56
N TYR A 73 -1.22 -1.60 9.08
CA TYR A 73 -2.31 -2.18 8.31
C TYR A 73 -3.50 -1.25 8.45
N ILE A 74 -4.11 -0.93 7.33
CA ILE A 74 -5.20 0.05 7.27
C ILE A 74 -6.42 -0.54 6.59
N LYS A 75 -7.59 -0.19 7.13
CA LYS A 75 -8.87 -0.54 6.56
C LYS A 75 -9.81 0.65 6.75
N THR A 76 -10.69 0.88 5.79
CA THR A 76 -11.72 1.90 5.99
C THR A 76 -12.79 1.40 6.94
N THR A 77 -13.30 2.30 7.79
CA THR A 77 -14.30 1.92 8.78
C THR A 77 -15.73 2.05 8.27
N SER A 78 -15.91 2.65 7.11
CA SER A 78 -17.25 2.89 6.57
C SER A 78 -17.27 2.62 5.08
N SER A 79 -18.49 2.55 4.53
CA SER A 79 -18.68 2.43 3.09
C SER A 79 -18.39 3.72 2.35
N ASN A 80 -17.98 4.76 3.06
CA ASN A 80 -17.64 6.03 2.46
C ASN A 80 -16.42 5.87 1.57
N LYS A 81 -16.55 6.21 0.30
CA LYS A 81 -15.50 6.06 -0.69
C LYS A 81 -14.66 7.32 -0.87
N GLN A 82 -14.82 8.29 0.00
CA GLN A 82 -14.09 9.53 -0.07
C GLN A 82 -12.60 9.32 0.24
N PRO A 83 -11.73 10.06 -0.45
CA PRO A 83 -10.30 9.98 -0.14
C PRO A 83 -10.03 10.34 1.31
N LYS A 84 -9.05 9.65 1.89
CA LYS A 84 -8.62 9.89 3.27
C LYS A 84 -7.17 10.32 3.26
N SER A 85 -6.87 11.43 3.91
CA SER A 85 -5.48 11.90 4.01
C SER A 85 -4.89 11.50 5.36
N ILE A 86 -3.67 11.00 5.31
CA ILE A 86 -2.92 10.66 6.52
C ILE A 86 -1.52 11.19 6.41
N PHE A 87 -0.86 11.35 7.55
CA PHE A 87 0.57 11.62 7.61
C PHE A 87 1.26 10.41 8.23
N ILE A 88 2.31 9.97 7.56
CA ILE A 88 3.12 8.84 8.00
C ILE A 88 4.42 9.39 8.54
N ILE A 89 4.70 9.12 9.81
CA ILE A 89 5.91 9.61 10.47
C ILE A 89 6.78 8.40 10.79
N THR A 90 8.03 8.43 10.32
CA THR A 90 8.96 7.32 10.52
C THR A 90 9.83 7.55 11.74
N GLU A 91 10.50 6.48 12.17
CA GLU A 91 11.44 6.58 13.28
C GLU A 91 12.65 7.43 12.96
N LYS A 92 12.95 7.61 11.68
CA LYS A 92 14.02 8.51 11.24
C LYS A 92 13.59 9.97 11.19
N GLY A 93 12.34 10.25 11.50
CA GLY A 93 11.83 11.61 11.51
C GLY A 93 11.31 12.11 10.18
N MET A 94 11.20 11.23 9.19
CA MET A 94 10.61 11.60 7.91
C MET A 94 9.10 11.65 8.02
N THR A 95 8.49 12.58 7.30
CA THR A 95 7.05 12.73 7.25
C THR A 95 6.59 12.69 5.81
N TYR A 96 5.62 11.82 5.54
CA TYR A 96 5.03 11.70 4.21
C TYR A 96 3.52 11.85 4.32
N LYS A 97 2.95 12.60 3.39
CA LYS A 97 1.50 12.71 3.29
C LYS A 97 0.99 11.68 2.29
N ALA A 98 -0.03 10.95 2.69
CA ALA A 98 -0.64 9.96 1.81
C ALA A 98 -2.13 10.23 1.69
N THR A 99 -2.62 10.27 0.46
CA THR A 99 -4.04 10.31 0.18
C THR A 99 -4.46 8.90 -0.20
N LEU A 100 -5.31 8.31 0.63
CA LEU A 100 -5.76 6.95 0.46
C LEU A 100 -7.12 6.94 -0.21
N LEU A 101 -7.21 6.20 -1.31
CA LEU A 101 -8.41 6.14 -2.13
C LEU A 101 -9.08 4.79 -1.90
N PRO A 102 -10.17 4.74 -1.13
CA PRO A 102 -10.87 3.48 -0.90
C PRO A 102 -11.44 2.94 -2.21
N LYS A 103 -11.23 1.66 -2.43
CA LYS A 103 -11.68 1.01 -3.65
C LYS A 103 -12.08 -0.42 -3.34
N LYS A 104 -13.08 -0.91 -4.05
CA LYS A 104 -13.49 -2.29 -3.90
C LYS A 104 -12.49 -3.16 -4.65
N MET A 105 -11.55 -3.70 -3.93
CA MET A 105 -10.43 -4.47 -4.48
C MET A 105 -9.87 -5.38 -3.39
N PRO A 106 -9.10 -6.40 -3.78
CA PRO A 106 -8.36 -7.18 -2.78
C PRO A 106 -7.33 -6.31 -2.08
N ALA A 107 -6.98 -6.67 -0.86
CA ALA A 107 -5.96 -5.96 -0.12
C ALA A 107 -4.63 -6.03 -0.85
N GLU A 108 -3.91 -4.91 -0.85
CA GLU A 108 -2.60 -4.81 -1.47
C GLU A 108 -1.57 -4.34 -0.48
N GLN A 109 -0.30 -4.48 -0.86
CA GLN A 109 0.79 -3.91 -0.12
C GLN A 109 1.17 -2.58 -0.77
N ILE A 110 1.35 -1.57 0.07
CA ILE A 110 1.76 -0.24 -0.38
C ILE A 110 3.16 0.01 0.14
N PHE A 111 4.11 0.18 -0.77
CA PHE A 111 5.49 0.44 -0.42
C PHE A 111 5.81 1.90 -0.73
N ILE A 112 6.33 2.59 0.27
CA ILE A 112 6.76 3.98 0.12
C ILE A 112 8.28 3.98 0.08
N LYS A 113 8.82 4.54 -0.99
CA LYS A 113 10.26 4.60 -1.20
C LYS A 113 10.71 6.06 -1.27
N ASN A 114 11.61 6.43 -0.37
CA ASN A 114 12.22 7.75 -0.40
C ASN A 114 13.27 7.77 -1.49
N ILE A 115 13.18 8.73 -2.40
CA ILE A 115 14.07 8.83 -3.56
C ILE A 115 15.09 9.98 -3.44
N GLU A 116 15.21 10.54 -2.27
CA GLU A 116 16.25 11.58 -2.06
C GLU A 116 17.63 10.98 -1.85
#